data_1e058f827ec83fdbffa2fb0c517b9a5e
#
_entry.id   1e058f827ec83fdbffa2fb0c517b9a5e
#
_cell.length_a   1.000
_cell.length_b   1.000
_cell.length_c   1.000
_cell.angle_alpha   90.00
_cell.angle_beta   90.00
_cell.angle_gamma   90.00
#
_symmetry.space_group_name_H-M   'P 1'
#
loop_
_entity.id
_entity.type
_entity.pdbx_description
1 polymer ?
#
loop_
_entity_poly.entity_id
_entity_poly.type
_entity_poly.pdbx_seq_one_letter_code
_entity_poly.pdbx_strand_id
1 'polypeptide(L)'
;MDPSVTTIAAIATPPGRGGVGIVRVSGPHVTHIATHLLGDVPEPRKAAFRKFRAADGSTIDTGIALYFPAPGSFTGEDVLELHGHGGPVVMDMLLARCLELGARLAEPGEFSRRAFLNDKIDLAQAEAIADLIDSGSVEAARAAQRSLQGEFSAAVHSLTEAVIETRMHVEAAIDFPEEEIDFLSDDVLRQRIERALELCTQILTNARQGALLREGMTVVIAGQPNAGKSSLLNRLAGYAAAIVTDIPGTTRDVLRERINIDGMPLHIVDTAGLREVADVVEAEGIRRAREEMLRADRILYMIDATRGLDDEAVARETSSLPSEVPITWIFNKIDLCGERARFEPTAPPRVYLSAATGEGVDLLRAHLKECMGFLGSEAGIFSARRRHLDALTRAERHIREAKQQLVERRAGELMAEELRQAQQALNEITGEFTSDDLLGKIFASFCIGK
;
A
#
# COMPACT_ATOMS: atom_id res chain seq x y z
N MET A 1 18.71 -1.40 23.48
CA MET A 1 19.99 -0.80 23.01
C MET A 1 19.62 0.32 22.05
N ASP A 2 20.20 1.47 22.21
CA ASP A 2 19.95 2.60 21.33
C ASP A 2 20.33 2.21 19.88
N PRO A 3 19.39 2.27 18.90
CA PRO A 3 19.63 1.90 17.51
C PRO A 3 20.80 2.67 16.87
N SER A 4 21.07 3.90 17.35
CA SER A 4 22.14 4.77 16.83
C SER A 4 23.55 4.28 17.12
N VAL A 5 23.74 3.30 18.00
CA VAL A 5 25.04 2.80 18.46
C VAL A 5 25.51 1.56 17.67
N THR A 6 24.65 0.92 16.91
CA THR A 6 24.97 -0.36 16.25
C THR A 6 25.04 -0.24 14.72
N THR A 7 26.06 -0.84 14.11
CA THR A 7 26.13 -0.98 12.65
C THR A 7 25.31 -2.17 12.18
N ILE A 8 24.51 -1.98 11.15
CA ILE A 8 23.67 -3.02 10.55
C ILE A 8 24.12 -3.33 9.12
N ALA A 9 23.88 -4.57 8.70
CA ALA A 9 24.13 -5.00 7.32
C ALA A 9 23.00 -5.92 6.83
N ALA A 10 22.67 -5.81 5.55
CA ALA A 10 21.73 -6.72 4.88
C ALA A 10 22.00 -6.78 3.37
N ILE A 11 21.52 -7.86 2.73
CA ILE A 11 21.37 -7.94 1.29
C ILE A 11 20.17 -7.06 0.90
N ALA A 12 20.40 -6.03 0.09
CA ALA A 12 19.39 -5.04 -0.30
C ALA A 12 18.67 -5.38 -1.62
N THR A 13 19.15 -6.37 -2.36
CA THR A 13 18.52 -6.88 -3.59
C THR A 13 17.61 -8.08 -3.29
N PRO A 14 16.56 -8.32 -4.11
CA PRO A 14 15.69 -9.48 -3.93
C PRO A 14 16.48 -10.80 -3.94
N PRO A 15 16.00 -11.86 -3.22
CA PRO A 15 16.63 -13.16 -3.24
C PRO A 15 16.54 -13.80 -4.63
N GLY A 16 17.57 -14.56 -5.03
CA GLY A 16 17.62 -15.22 -6.31
C GLY A 16 18.97 -15.08 -7.03
N ARG A 17 19.01 -15.41 -8.32
CA ARG A 17 20.19 -15.25 -9.16
C ARG A 17 20.05 -14.01 -10.04
N GLY A 18 20.95 -13.05 -9.91
CA GLY A 18 21.00 -11.84 -10.72
C GLY A 18 22.40 -11.50 -11.18
N GLY A 19 22.54 -10.64 -12.16
CA GLY A 19 23.85 -10.13 -12.60
C GLY A 19 24.52 -9.27 -11.53
N VAL A 20 23.72 -8.60 -10.68
CA VAL A 20 24.21 -7.71 -9.60
C VAL A 20 23.44 -8.05 -8.32
N GLY A 21 24.18 -8.11 -7.19
CA GLY A 21 23.63 -8.14 -5.84
C GLY A 21 24.28 -7.03 -5.00
N ILE A 22 23.53 -6.50 -4.04
CA ILE A 22 23.95 -5.38 -3.19
C ILE A 22 23.88 -5.80 -1.72
N VAL A 23 25.00 -5.68 -1.00
CA VAL A 23 25.02 -5.68 0.46
C VAL A 23 25.13 -4.24 0.92
N ARG A 24 24.21 -3.80 1.78
CA ARG A 24 24.18 -2.46 2.38
C ARG A 24 24.56 -2.55 3.85
N VAL A 25 25.42 -1.62 4.27
CA VAL A 25 25.87 -1.45 5.65
C VAL A 25 25.58 -0.04 6.10
N SER A 26 25.05 0.18 7.31
CA SER A 26 24.77 1.51 7.88
C SER A 26 25.17 1.55 9.35
N GLY A 27 25.83 2.63 9.77
CA GLY A 27 26.16 2.89 11.15
C GLY A 27 27.64 3.25 11.41
N PRO A 28 28.05 3.36 12.69
CA PRO A 28 29.36 3.93 13.08
C PRO A 28 30.58 3.10 12.66
N HIS A 29 30.45 1.79 12.41
CA HIS A 29 31.57 0.95 11.99
C HIS A 29 31.76 0.86 10.47
N VAL A 30 31.02 1.61 9.66
CA VAL A 30 31.09 1.56 8.19
C VAL A 30 32.50 1.82 7.66
N THR A 31 33.21 2.82 8.18
CA THR A 31 34.58 3.12 7.74
C THR A 31 35.57 2.02 8.13
N HIS A 32 35.41 1.38 9.29
CA HIS A 32 36.19 0.22 9.70
C HIS A 32 35.97 -0.96 8.75
N ILE A 33 34.69 -1.27 8.45
CA ILE A 33 34.33 -2.35 7.53
C ILE A 33 34.90 -2.08 6.14
N ALA A 34 34.75 -0.86 5.62
CA ALA A 34 35.31 -0.47 4.32
C ALA A 34 36.81 -0.71 4.26
N THR A 35 37.57 -0.25 5.25
CA THR A 35 39.03 -0.39 5.29
C THR A 35 39.49 -1.84 5.27
N HIS A 36 38.84 -2.72 6.06
CA HIS A 36 39.22 -4.13 6.16
C HIS A 36 38.76 -4.98 4.97
N LEU A 37 37.61 -4.63 4.36
CA LEU A 37 37.04 -5.40 3.26
C LEU A 37 37.57 -4.93 1.89
N LEU A 38 37.83 -3.61 1.71
CA LEU A 38 38.22 -3.02 0.45
C LEU A 38 39.69 -2.63 0.40
N GLY A 39 40.32 -2.40 1.58
CA GLY A 39 41.67 -1.87 1.76
C GLY A 39 41.74 -0.38 2.04
N ASP A 40 40.70 0.37 1.66
CA ASP A 40 40.55 1.82 1.89
C ASP A 40 39.06 2.18 2.01
N VAL A 41 38.76 3.39 2.46
CA VAL A 41 37.41 3.96 2.40
C VAL A 41 37.27 4.65 1.03
N PRO A 42 36.25 4.27 0.22
CA PRO A 42 36.03 4.91 -1.08
C PRO A 42 35.76 6.40 -0.96
N GLU A 43 36.12 7.16 -2.00
CA GLU A 43 35.74 8.57 -2.08
C GLU A 43 34.20 8.73 -2.04
N PRO A 44 33.66 9.65 -1.21
CA PRO A 44 32.23 9.82 -1.05
C PRO A 44 31.49 9.99 -2.38
N ARG A 45 30.40 9.19 -2.56
CA ARG A 45 29.50 9.22 -3.71
C ARG A 45 30.16 8.98 -5.07
N LYS A 46 31.34 8.39 -5.09
CA LYS A 46 31.98 7.93 -6.30
C LYS A 46 32.00 6.42 -6.38
N ALA A 47 31.64 5.90 -7.54
CA ALA A 47 31.71 4.46 -7.82
C ALA A 47 33.17 4.02 -7.88
N ALA A 48 33.59 3.18 -6.95
CA ALA A 48 34.95 2.68 -6.85
C ALA A 48 35.00 1.18 -7.13
N PHE A 49 35.64 0.77 -8.23
CA PHE A 49 35.85 -0.66 -8.49
C PHE A 49 36.86 -1.21 -7.50
N ARG A 50 36.54 -2.25 -6.75
CA ARG A 50 37.32 -2.83 -5.66
C ARG A 50 37.24 -4.36 -5.65
N LYS A 51 38.29 -4.97 -5.04
CA LYS A 51 38.24 -6.36 -4.61
C LYS A 51 37.64 -6.45 -3.20
N PHE A 52 36.69 -7.31 -3.00
CA PHE A 52 36.10 -7.58 -1.70
C PHE A 52 36.88 -8.76 -1.06
N ARG A 53 37.50 -8.52 0.09
CA ARG A 53 38.48 -9.41 0.71
C ARG A 53 37.89 -10.20 1.88
N ALA A 54 38.16 -11.49 1.90
CA ALA A 54 37.89 -12.36 3.05
C ALA A 54 38.91 -12.07 4.19
N ALA A 55 38.70 -12.75 5.35
CA ALA A 55 39.58 -12.61 6.51
C ALA A 55 41.04 -13.06 6.25
N ASP A 56 41.20 -14.07 5.43
CA ASP A 56 42.51 -14.62 5.02
C ASP A 56 43.21 -13.81 3.90
N GLY A 57 42.61 -12.72 3.45
CA GLY A 57 43.06 -11.87 2.36
C GLY A 57 42.72 -12.36 0.96
N SER A 58 42.09 -13.52 0.81
CA SER A 58 41.55 -14.01 -0.46
C SER A 58 40.44 -13.09 -0.98
N THR A 59 40.19 -13.13 -2.28
CA THR A 59 39.14 -12.32 -2.89
C THR A 59 37.81 -13.10 -2.85
N ILE A 60 36.79 -12.54 -2.19
CA ILE A 60 35.42 -13.04 -2.22
C ILE A 60 34.79 -12.75 -3.59
N ASP A 61 34.88 -11.49 -4.02
CA ASP A 61 34.33 -11.01 -5.28
C ASP A 61 35.03 -9.69 -5.71
N THR A 62 34.68 -9.20 -6.88
CA THR A 62 35.09 -7.89 -7.38
C THR A 62 33.89 -7.12 -7.86
N GLY A 63 33.80 -5.83 -7.53
CA GLY A 63 32.64 -5.05 -7.88
C GLY A 63 32.78 -3.57 -7.55
N ILE A 64 31.65 -2.89 -7.45
CA ILE A 64 31.59 -1.46 -7.14
C ILE A 64 31.29 -1.27 -5.66
N ALA A 65 32.06 -0.43 -4.99
CA ALA A 65 31.75 0.08 -3.66
C ALA A 65 31.35 1.55 -3.74
N LEU A 66 30.28 1.90 -3.00
CA LEU A 66 29.80 3.27 -2.85
C LEU A 66 29.75 3.62 -1.37
N TYR A 67 30.35 4.77 -1.01
CA TYR A 67 30.31 5.30 0.35
C TYR A 67 29.53 6.60 0.41
N PHE A 68 28.62 6.68 1.37
CA PHE A 68 27.79 7.85 1.65
C PHE A 68 28.02 8.29 3.11
N PRO A 69 28.79 9.36 3.35
CA PRO A 69 29.01 9.84 4.71
C PRO A 69 27.77 10.49 5.32
N ALA A 70 27.64 10.38 6.62
CA ALA A 70 26.65 11.12 7.40
C ALA A 70 26.84 12.65 7.25
N PRO A 71 25.77 13.46 7.33
CA PRO A 71 24.34 13.10 7.37
C PRO A 71 23.76 12.90 5.95
N GLY A 72 24.56 12.89 4.93
CA GLY A 72 24.15 12.93 3.52
C GLY A 72 23.88 11.56 2.91
N SER A 73 23.37 10.61 3.66
CA SER A 73 22.98 9.26 3.25
C SER A 73 21.49 9.04 3.40
N PHE A 74 21.00 7.85 3.00
CA PHE A 74 19.59 7.47 3.16
C PHE A 74 19.19 7.39 4.63
N THR A 75 19.99 6.75 5.48
CA THR A 75 19.70 6.59 6.91
C THR A 75 20.11 7.81 7.75
N GLY A 76 20.84 8.78 7.18
CA GLY A 76 21.47 9.85 7.94
C GLY A 76 22.78 9.45 8.64
N GLU A 77 23.14 8.16 8.64
CA GLU A 77 24.39 7.59 9.15
C GLU A 77 25.41 7.41 8.02
N ASP A 78 26.62 6.97 8.35
CA ASP A 78 27.54 6.46 7.33
C ASP A 78 26.95 5.21 6.66
N VAL A 79 26.95 5.15 5.33
CA VAL A 79 26.42 4.03 4.56
C VAL A 79 27.47 3.55 3.55
N LEU A 80 27.66 2.23 3.47
CA LEU A 80 28.45 1.56 2.45
C LEU A 80 27.57 0.60 1.66
N GLU A 81 27.63 0.67 0.33
CA GLU A 81 27.02 -0.31 -0.55
C GLU A 81 28.10 -1.06 -1.33
N LEU A 82 27.99 -2.39 -1.33
CA LEU A 82 28.88 -3.32 -2.00
C LEU A 82 28.09 -4.01 -3.11
N HIS A 83 28.34 -3.63 -4.34
CA HIS A 83 27.70 -4.14 -5.55
C HIS A 83 28.59 -5.23 -6.14
N GLY A 84 28.28 -6.48 -5.85
CA GLY A 84 28.97 -7.67 -6.37
C GLY A 84 28.10 -8.45 -7.36
N HIS A 85 28.54 -9.67 -7.72
CA HIS A 85 27.74 -10.59 -8.51
C HIS A 85 26.60 -11.16 -7.67
N GLY A 86 25.38 -11.10 -8.22
CA GLY A 86 24.12 -11.44 -7.51
C GLY A 86 23.85 -12.93 -7.34
N GLY A 87 24.90 -13.72 -7.12
CA GLY A 87 24.78 -15.13 -6.72
C GLY A 87 24.52 -15.25 -5.22
N PRO A 88 23.58 -16.09 -4.74
CA PRO A 88 23.26 -16.20 -3.32
C PRO A 88 24.49 -16.46 -2.44
N VAL A 89 25.36 -17.37 -2.85
CA VAL A 89 26.57 -17.72 -2.10
C VAL A 89 27.54 -16.53 -1.97
N VAL A 90 27.70 -15.75 -3.04
CA VAL A 90 28.58 -14.57 -3.02
C VAL A 90 28.02 -13.51 -2.08
N MET A 91 26.70 -13.27 -2.15
CA MET A 91 26.03 -12.30 -1.28
C MET A 91 26.10 -12.71 0.20
N ASP A 92 25.92 -14.00 0.49
CA ASP A 92 26.06 -14.54 1.86
C ASP A 92 27.49 -14.41 2.37
N MET A 93 28.51 -14.68 1.55
CA MET A 93 29.92 -14.49 1.93
C MET A 93 30.24 -13.02 2.23
N LEU A 94 29.74 -12.09 1.41
CA LEU A 94 29.93 -10.66 1.64
C LEU A 94 29.23 -10.19 2.91
N LEU A 95 28.01 -10.62 3.13
CA LEU A 95 27.26 -10.31 4.33
C LEU A 95 27.94 -10.87 5.57
N ALA A 96 28.32 -12.15 5.56
CA ALA A 96 29.06 -12.80 6.65
C ALA A 96 30.34 -12.03 6.99
N ARG A 97 31.08 -11.57 5.98
CA ARG A 97 32.28 -10.76 6.21
C ARG A 97 31.98 -9.42 6.88
N CYS A 98 30.89 -8.74 6.53
CA CYS A 98 30.45 -7.53 7.22
C CYS A 98 30.10 -7.79 8.69
N LEU A 99 29.46 -8.94 8.98
CA LEU A 99 29.11 -9.34 10.35
C LEU A 99 30.36 -9.65 11.19
N GLU A 100 31.36 -10.35 10.63
CA GLU A 100 32.66 -10.59 11.27
C GLU A 100 33.39 -9.30 11.63
N LEU A 101 33.19 -8.24 10.83
CA LEU A 101 33.79 -6.92 11.04
C LEU A 101 32.99 -6.01 11.99
N GLY A 102 31.96 -6.54 12.65
CA GLY A 102 31.25 -5.86 13.72
C GLY A 102 29.88 -5.27 13.33
N ALA A 103 29.38 -5.56 12.14
CA ALA A 103 27.95 -5.33 11.86
C ALA A 103 27.07 -6.44 12.48
N ARG A 104 25.79 -6.16 12.71
CA ARG A 104 24.78 -7.17 12.95
C ARG A 104 23.81 -7.23 11.76
N LEU A 105 23.03 -8.30 11.66
CA LEU A 105 21.93 -8.35 10.69
C LEU A 105 20.92 -7.25 10.95
N ALA A 106 20.47 -6.60 9.90
CA ALA A 106 19.38 -5.65 9.96
C ALA A 106 18.04 -6.36 10.17
N GLU A 107 17.19 -5.77 10.98
CA GLU A 107 15.79 -6.15 11.09
C GLU A 107 14.98 -5.72 9.85
N PRO A 108 13.80 -6.31 9.59
CA PRO A 108 12.90 -5.83 8.54
C PRO A 108 12.64 -4.33 8.67
N GLY A 109 12.79 -3.56 7.57
CA GLY A 109 12.57 -2.12 7.52
C GLY A 109 13.54 -1.26 8.35
N GLU A 110 14.62 -1.82 8.89
CA GLU A 110 15.48 -1.09 9.84
C GLU A 110 16.20 0.11 9.21
N PHE A 111 16.61 0.03 7.94
CA PHE A 111 17.20 1.20 7.26
C PHE A 111 16.20 2.35 7.12
N SER A 112 14.95 2.06 6.76
CA SER A 112 13.89 3.07 6.68
C SER A 112 13.50 3.61 8.06
N ARG A 113 13.50 2.75 9.09
CA ARG A 113 13.29 3.18 10.47
C ARG A 113 14.37 4.15 10.95
N ARG A 114 15.64 3.89 10.64
CA ARG A 114 16.75 4.80 10.95
C ARG A 114 16.64 6.11 10.18
N ALA A 115 16.24 6.05 8.89
CA ALA A 115 15.98 7.24 8.11
C ALA A 115 14.88 8.11 8.72
N PHE A 116 13.80 7.50 9.23
CA PHE A 116 12.74 8.18 9.95
C PHE A 116 13.25 8.77 11.28
N LEU A 117 13.95 7.99 12.11
CA LEU A 117 14.48 8.45 13.40
C LEU A 117 15.54 9.56 13.29
N ASN A 118 16.20 9.65 12.13
CA ASN A 118 17.19 10.68 11.80
C ASN A 118 16.61 11.83 10.95
N ASP A 119 15.28 11.99 10.94
CA ASP A 119 14.56 13.07 10.25
C ASP A 119 14.90 13.20 8.74
N LYS A 120 15.24 12.07 8.09
CA LYS A 120 15.48 12.04 6.64
C LYS A 120 14.20 11.90 5.84
N ILE A 121 13.23 11.21 6.39
CA ILE A 121 11.90 10.97 5.85
C ILE A 121 10.89 10.92 6.99
N ASP A 122 9.65 11.29 6.75
CA ASP A 122 8.55 11.06 7.68
C ASP A 122 7.99 9.64 7.56
N LEU A 123 7.01 9.31 8.43
CA LEU A 123 6.45 7.96 8.47
C LEU A 123 5.64 7.61 7.20
N ALA A 124 4.92 8.58 6.62
CA ALA A 124 4.17 8.38 5.38
C ALA A 124 5.12 8.15 4.18
N GLN A 125 6.24 8.88 4.13
CA GLN A 125 7.29 8.67 3.13
C GLN A 125 7.99 7.31 3.30
N ALA A 126 8.26 6.89 4.55
CA ALA A 126 8.82 5.56 4.83
C ALA A 126 7.88 4.45 4.31
N GLU A 127 6.58 4.55 4.58
CA GLU A 127 5.59 3.61 4.07
C GLU A 127 5.47 3.63 2.55
N ALA A 128 5.62 4.80 1.92
CA ALA A 128 5.59 4.95 0.47
C ALA A 128 6.74 4.21 -0.24
N ILE A 129 7.90 4.03 0.42
CA ILE A 129 9.00 3.20 -0.10
C ILE A 129 8.54 1.73 -0.27
N ALA A 130 7.87 1.18 0.73
CA ALA A 130 7.33 -0.18 0.66
C ALA A 130 6.24 -0.28 -0.42
N ASP A 131 5.32 0.70 -0.47
CA ASP A 131 4.24 0.73 -1.45
C ASP A 131 4.76 0.84 -2.89
N LEU A 132 5.85 1.60 -3.11
CA LEU A 132 6.49 1.72 -4.43
C LEU A 132 7.07 0.38 -4.91
N ILE A 133 7.67 -0.38 -3.99
CA ILE A 133 8.28 -1.68 -4.27
C ILE A 133 7.23 -2.74 -4.56
N ASP A 134 6.14 -2.73 -3.79
CA ASP A 134 5.04 -3.69 -3.87
C ASP A 134 4.00 -3.31 -4.93
N SER A 135 4.19 -2.18 -5.63
CA SER A 135 3.21 -1.66 -6.58
C SER A 135 2.93 -2.63 -7.73
N GLY A 136 1.67 -2.97 -7.91
CA GLY A 136 1.17 -3.88 -8.96
C GLY A 136 0.72 -3.18 -10.24
N SER A 137 0.79 -1.83 -10.31
CA SER A 137 0.39 -1.04 -11.48
C SER A 137 1.25 0.21 -11.63
N VAL A 138 1.28 0.79 -12.83
CA VAL A 138 1.98 2.05 -13.11
C VAL A 138 1.38 3.18 -12.27
N GLU A 139 0.06 3.20 -12.14
CA GLU A 139 -0.68 4.20 -11.37
C GLU A 139 -0.38 4.10 -9.87
N ALA A 140 -0.33 2.87 -9.33
CA ALA A 140 0.08 2.63 -7.95
C ALA A 140 1.52 3.08 -7.71
N ALA A 141 2.46 2.77 -8.62
CA ALA A 141 3.84 3.20 -8.53
C ALA A 141 3.97 4.74 -8.57
N ARG A 142 3.21 5.42 -9.45
CA ARG A 142 3.17 6.88 -9.50
C ARG A 142 2.61 7.49 -8.23
N ALA A 143 1.53 6.93 -7.68
CA ALA A 143 0.94 7.39 -6.42
C ALA A 143 1.92 7.22 -5.25
N ALA A 144 2.60 6.07 -5.15
CA ALA A 144 3.64 5.83 -4.15
C ALA A 144 4.84 6.77 -4.32
N GLN A 145 5.27 7.05 -5.56
CA GLN A 145 6.34 7.99 -5.84
C GLN A 145 5.99 9.41 -5.37
N ARG A 146 4.76 9.89 -5.59
CA ARG A 146 4.29 11.20 -5.08
C ARG A 146 4.32 11.26 -3.55
N SER A 147 3.84 10.19 -2.87
CA SER A 147 3.92 10.11 -1.41
C SER A 147 5.36 10.13 -0.92
N LEU A 148 6.28 9.41 -1.60
CA LEU A 148 7.70 9.42 -1.28
C LEU A 148 8.34 10.81 -1.50
N GLN A 149 7.88 11.58 -2.49
CA GLN A 149 8.31 12.96 -2.72
C GLN A 149 7.73 13.95 -1.70
N GLY A 150 6.86 13.50 -0.79
CA GLY A 150 6.30 14.28 0.30
C GLY A 150 5.00 15.03 -0.04
N GLU A 151 4.36 14.79 -1.20
CA GLU A 151 3.11 15.47 -1.56
C GLU A 151 2.00 15.19 -0.55
N PHE A 152 1.88 13.92 -0.08
CA PHE A 152 0.90 13.57 0.94
C PHE A 152 1.20 14.24 2.27
N SER A 153 2.45 14.17 2.72
CA SER A 153 2.89 14.80 3.98
C SER A 153 2.69 16.30 3.96
N ALA A 154 3.01 16.98 2.84
CA ALA A 154 2.78 18.42 2.68
C ALA A 154 1.29 18.78 2.78
N ALA A 155 0.41 17.97 2.17
CA ALA A 155 -1.04 18.17 2.28
C ALA A 155 -1.54 18.00 3.72
N VAL A 156 -1.05 16.97 4.45
CA VAL A 156 -1.37 16.74 5.87
C VAL A 156 -0.85 17.88 6.75
N HIS A 157 0.40 18.32 6.55
CA HIS A 157 0.97 19.45 7.29
C HIS A 157 0.18 20.73 7.07
N SER A 158 -0.21 21.04 5.82
CA SER A 158 -1.03 22.21 5.53
C SER A 158 -2.39 22.19 6.24
N LEU A 159 -3.03 21.01 6.34
CA LEU A 159 -4.25 20.83 7.13
C LEU A 159 -3.98 21.00 8.63
N THR A 160 -2.89 20.42 9.13
CA THR A 160 -2.49 20.50 10.55
C THR A 160 -2.24 21.97 10.94
N GLU A 161 -1.53 22.73 10.11
CA GLU A 161 -1.31 24.17 10.33
C GLU A 161 -2.62 24.94 10.38
N ALA A 162 -3.55 24.68 9.44
CA ALA A 162 -4.86 25.33 9.42
C ALA A 162 -5.68 25.02 10.71
N VAL A 163 -5.58 23.80 11.23
CA VAL A 163 -6.21 23.39 12.50
C VAL A 163 -5.54 24.09 13.69
N ILE A 164 -4.20 24.16 13.72
CA ILE A 164 -3.42 24.84 14.79
C ILE A 164 -3.75 26.32 14.82
N GLU A 165 -3.71 27.00 13.66
CA GLU A 165 -4.05 28.42 13.58
C GLU A 165 -5.48 28.71 14.03
N THR A 166 -6.43 27.82 13.69
CA THR A 166 -7.82 27.94 14.15
C THR A 166 -7.92 27.76 15.64
N ARG A 167 -7.22 26.77 16.22
CA ARG A 167 -7.17 26.53 17.66
C ARG A 167 -6.55 27.69 18.42
N MET A 168 -5.42 28.22 17.95
CA MET A 168 -4.76 29.38 18.56
C MET A 168 -5.69 30.60 18.62
N HIS A 169 -6.48 30.81 17.57
CA HIS A 169 -7.46 31.90 17.53
C HIS A 169 -8.56 31.70 18.59
N VAL A 170 -9.03 30.48 18.78
CA VAL A 170 -10.03 30.13 19.81
C VAL A 170 -9.46 30.28 21.21
N GLU A 171 -8.25 29.77 21.47
CA GLU A 171 -7.58 29.86 22.77
C GLU A 171 -7.32 31.34 23.14
N ALA A 172 -6.87 32.16 22.20
CA ALA A 172 -6.71 33.60 22.41
C ALA A 172 -8.04 34.28 22.77
N ALA A 173 -9.15 33.88 22.12
CA ALA A 173 -10.49 34.41 22.42
C ALA A 173 -10.98 34.02 23.84
N ILE A 174 -10.56 32.87 24.34
CA ILE A 174 -10.88 32.41 25.72
C ILE A 174 -10.04 33.16 26.77
N ASP A 175 -8.75 33.38 26.49
CA ASP A 175 -7.81 33.96 27.43
C ASP A 175 -7.99 35.47 27.59
N PHE A 176 -8.55 36.17 26.62
CA PHE A 176 -8.77 37.63 26.60
C PHE A 176 -10.25 38.05 26.47
N PRO A 177 -11.11 37.65 27.45
CA PRO A 177 -12.55 37.92 27.38
C PRO A 177 -12.93 39.41 27.57
N GLU A 178 -12.00 40.26 28.00
CA GLU A 178 -12.23 41.67 28.27
C GLU A 178 -12.12 42.57 27.02
N GLU A 179 -11.64 42.07 25.90
CA GLU A 179 -11.68 42.79 24.64
C GLU A 179 -13.12 42.73 24.10
N GLU A 180 -13.71 43.92 23.76
CA GLU A 180 -15.11 44.11 23.28
C GLU A 180 -15.41 43.36 21.96
N ILE A 181 -14.55 42.46 21.50
CA ILE A 181 -14.69 41.71 20.28
C ILE A 181 -15.21 40.30 20.63
N ASP A 182 -16.44 39.99 20.24
CA ASP A 182 -16.97 38.63 20.32
C ASP A 182 -16.31 37.74 19.25
N PHE A 183 -15.10 37.26 19.54
CA PHE A 183 -14.30 36.43 18.66
C PHE A 183 -15.01 35.14 18.23
N LEU A 184 -16.00 34.65 19.01
CA LEU A 184 -16.77 33.45 18.68
C LEU A 184 -17.93 33.75 17.69
N SER A 185 -18.28 35.00 17.49
CA SER A 185 -19.25 35.43 16.45
C SER A 185 -18.58 35.83 15.13
N ASP A 186 -17.24 35.74 15.03
CA ASP A 186 -16.46 36.17 13.90
C ASP A 186 -16.63 35.27 12.68
N ASP A 187 -17.02 35.84 11.56
CA ASP A 187 -17.06 35.17 10.25
C ASP A 187 -15.69 34.59 9.86
N VAL A 188 -14.59 35.18 10.36
CA VAL A 188 -13.22 34.67 10.13
C VAL A 188 -13.03 33.28 10.71
N LEU A 189 -13.48 33.06 11.95
CA LEU A 189 -13.36 31.75 12.59
C LEU A 189 -14.17 30.69 11.86
N ARG A 190 -15.39 31.04 11.44
CA ARG A 190 -16.23 30.16 10.62
C ARG A 190 -15.55 29.81 9.30
N GLN A 191 -14.99 30.78 8.60
CA GLN A 191 -14.27 30.58 7.34
C GLN A 191 -13.03 29.69 7.53
N ARG A 192 -12.27 29.86 8.62
CA ARG A 192 -11.10 28.99 8.94
C ARG A 192 -11.51 27.53 9.12
N ILE A 193 -12.58 27.25 9.87
CA ILE A 193 -13.09 25.88 10.06
C ILE A 193 -13.59 25.30 8.74
N GLU A 194 -14.34 26.09 7.96
CA GLU A 194 -14.83 25.63 6.64
C GLU A 194 -13.67 25.29 5.71
N ARG A 195 -12.63 26.14 5.70
CA ARG A 195 -11.41 25.87 4.95
C ARG A 195 -10.71 24.58 5.39
N ALA A 196 -10.57 24.35 6.70
CA ALA A 196 -9.99 23.12 7.23
C ALA A 196 -10.80 21.87 6.84
N LEU A 197 -12.15 21.95 6.87
CA LEU A 197 -13.04 20.87 6.42
C LEU A 197 -12.92 20.60 4.92
N GLU A 198 -12.84 21.63 4.08
CA GLU A 198 -12.63 21.47 2.64
C GLU A 198 -11.31 20.76 2.34
N LEU A 199 -10.21 21.23 2.96
CA LEU A 199 -8.88 20.59 2.83
C LEU A 199 -8.92 19.13 3.28
N CYS A 200 -9.50 18.85 4.44
CA CYS A 200 -9.61 17.50 4.97
C CYS A 200 -10.41 16.58 4.03
N THR A 201 -11.55 17.06 3.51
CA THR A 201 -12.38 16.29 2.58
C THR A 201 -11.65 16.00 1.26
N GLN A 202 -10.89 16.97 0.75
CA GLN A 202 -10.09 16.80 -0.46
C GLN A 202 -8.96 15.77 -0.26
N ILE A 203 -8.22 15.89 0.85
CA ILE A 203 -7.14 14.95 1.20
C ILE A 203 -7.72 13.54 1.38
N LEU A 204 -8.83 13.40 2.10
CA LEU A 204 -9.50 12.12 2.34
C LEU A 204 -9.98 11.47 1.03
N THR A 205 -10.51 12.25 0.09
CA THR A 205 -10.93 11.76 -1.23
C THR A 205 -9.73 11.21 -2.01
N ASN A 206 -8.62 11.96 -2.08
CA ASN A 206 -7.41 11.53 -2.76
C ASN A 206 -6.76 10.32 -2.07
N ALA A 207 -6.76 10.29 -0.73
CA ALA A 207 -6.24 9.16 0.05
C ALA A 207 -7.05 7.87 -0.17
N ARG A 208 -8.38 7.97 -0.29
CA ARG A 208 -9.24 6.82 -0.63
C ARG A 208 -8.90 6.27 -2.01
N GLN A 209 -8.73 7.12 -3.02
CA GLN A 209 -8.30 6.69 -4.36
C GLN A 209 -6.92 6.03 -4.33
N GLY A 210 -5.98 6.58 -3.58
CA GLY A 210 -4.64 6.00 -3.40
C GLY A 210 -4.65 4.66 -2.69
N ALA A 211 -5.47 4.49 -1.67
CA ALA A 211 -5.66 3.21 -0.99
C ALA A 211 -6.23 2.14 -1.94
N LEU A 212 -7.18 2.51 -2.79
CA LEU A 212 -7.73 1.62 -3.82
C LEU A 212 -6.66 1.19 -4.83
N LEU A 213 -5.80 2.11 -5.29
CA LEU A 213 -4.68 1.79 -6.18
C LEU A 213 -3.64 0.86 -5.52
N ARG A 214 -3.44 0.99 -4.22
CA ARG A 214 -2.51 0.18 -3.44
C ARG A 214 -3.07 -1.22 -3.14
N GLU A 215 -4.27 -1.29 -2.57
CA GLU A 215 -4.88 -2.52 -2.09
C GLU A 215 -5.50 -3.34 -3.23
N GLY A 216 -5.96 -2.65 -4.28
CA GLY A 216 -6.72 -3.27 -5.36
C GLY A 216 -8.10 -3.74 -4.89
N MET A 217 -8.77 -4.48 -5.76
CA MET A 217 -10.04 -5.14 -5.46
C MET A 217 -9.85 -6.66 -5.47
N THR A 218 -10.32 -7.32 -4.43
CA THR A 218 -10.36 -8.79 -4.39
C THR A 218 -11.70 -9.28 -4.95
N VAL A 219 -11.62 -10.03 -6.05
CA VAL A 219 -12.78 -10.59 -6.74
C VAL A 219 -12.71 -12.11 -6.75
N VAL A 220 -13.77 -12.75 -6.30
CA VAL A 220 -13.91 -14.20 -6.40
C VAL A 220 -14.75 -14.55 -7.62
N ILE A 221 -14.23 -15.40 -8.52
CA ILE A 221 -15.01 -15.97 -9.64
C ILE A 221 -15.62 -17.29 -9.18
N ALA A 222 -16.94 -17.33 -9.08
CA ALA A 222 -17.71 -18.49 -8.69
C ALA A 222 -18.69 -18.91 -9.81
N GLY A 223 -19.30 -20.06 -9.71
CA GLY A 223 -20.28 -20.56 -10.67
C GLY A 223 -20.09 -22.05 -10.98
N GLN A 224 -21.02 -22.61 -11.73
CA GLN A 224 -21.04 -24.03 -12.05
C GLN A 224 -19.83 -24.49 -12.90
N PRO A 225 -19.50 -25.78 -12.92
CA PRO A 225 -18.54 -26.34 -13.85
C PRO A 225 -18.88 -25.96 -15.29
N ASN A 226 -17.86 -25.70 -16.10
CA ASN A 226 -17.98 -25.34 -17.51
C ASN A 226 -18.73 -24.02 -17.82
N ALA A 227 -19.02 -23.17 -16.82
CA ALA A 227 -19.58 -21.84 -17.06
C ALA A 227 -18.59 -20.87 -17.73
N GLY A 228 -17.31 -21.24 -17.82
CA GLY A 228 -16.27 -20.45 -18.51
C GLY A 228 -15.41 -19.62 -17.58
N LYS A 229 -15.28 -19.98 -16.29
CA LYS A 229 -14.49 -19.25 -15.30
C LYS A 229 -13.03 -19.04 -15.73
N SER A 230 -12.33 -20.12 -16.08
CA SER A 230 -10.94 -20.04 -16.54
C SER A 230 -10.78 -19.27 -17.84
N SER A 231 -11.79 -19.31 -18.73
CA SER A 231 -11.79 -18.51 -19.96
C SER A 231 -11.91 -17.01 -19.66
N LEU A 232 -12.77 -16.64 -18.72
CA LEU A 232 -12.91 -15.24 -18.26
C LEU A 232 -11.62 -14.76 -17.60
N LEU A 233 -11.04 -15.58 -16.71
CA LEU A 233 -9.78 -15.28 -16.03
C LEU A 233 -8.66 -15.02 -17.05
N ASN A 234 -8.44 -15.96 -17.98
CA ASN A 234 -7.44 -15.81 -19.06
C ASN A 234 -7.70 -14.58 -19.93
N ARG A 235 -8.96 -14.25 -20.19
CA ARG A 235 -9.31 -13.08 -20.98
C ARG A 235 -9.00 -11.79 -20.21
N LEU A 236 -9.36 -11.70 -18.94
CA LEU A 236 -9.04 -10.56 -18.09
C LEU A 236 -7.52 -10.41 -17.92
N ALA A 237 -6.79 -11.51 -17.71
CA ALA A 237 -5.32 -11.52 -17.64
C ALA A 237 -4.66 -11.13 -18.98
N GLY A 238 -5.22 -11.52 -20.11
CA GLY A 238 -4.70 -11.19 -21.44
C GLY A 238 -4.85 -9.71 -21.84
N TYR A 239 -5.75 -8.96 -21.21
CA TYR A 239 -5.84 -7.49 -21.36
C TYR A 239 -4.83 -6.76 -20.46
N ALA A 240 -4.35 -7.42 -19.42
CA ALA A 240 -3.34 -6.89 -18.52
C ALA A 240 -1.96 -7.21 -19.08
N ALA A 241 -1.12 -6.21 -19.32
CA ALA A 241 0.32 -6.44 -19.44
C ALA A 241 0.77 -7.02 -18.09
N ALA A 242 0.86 -8.34 -18.04
CA ALA A 242 1.14 -9.08 -16.82
C ALA A 242 2.54 -8.71 -16.30
N ILE A 243 2.61 -7.91 -15.27
CA ILE A 243 3.75 -7.92 -14.37
C ILE A 243 3.51 -9.12 -13.43
N VAL A 244 3.77 -10.31 -13.95
CA VAL A 244 3.83 -11.52 -13.11
C VAL A 244 5.13 -11.44 -12.35
N THR A 245 5.08 -11.01 -11.10
CA THR A 245 6.18 -11.25 -10.17
C THR A 245 5.93 -12.64 -9.57
N ASP A 246 6.57 -13.65 -10.15
CA ASP A 246 6.75 -14.94 -9.49
C ASP A 246 7.62 -14.69 -8.25
N ILE A 247 7.01 -14.61 -7.08
CA ILE A 247 7.72 -14.70 -5.81
C ILE A 247 7.87 -16.21 -5.52
N PRO A 248 9.06 -16.80 -5.68
CA PRO A 248 9.25 -18.21 -5.37
C PRO A 248 9.10 -18.42 -3.86
N GLY A 249 8.16 -19.23 -3.44
CA GLY A 249 8.04 -19.66 -2.04
C GLY A 249 6.63 -19.85 -1.49
N THR A 250 5.56 -19.54 -2.23
CA THR A 250 4.17 -19.60 -1.74
C THR A 250 3.35 -20.73 -2.38
N THR A 251 3.92 -21.92 -2.60
CA THR A 251 3.29 -23.07 -3.28
C THR A 251 2.18 -23.78 -2.48
N ARG A 252 1.63 -23.18 -1.43
CA ARG A 252 0.49 -23.72 -0.66
C ARG A 252 -0.70 -22.79 -0.50
N ASP A 253 -0.62 -21.58 -1.06
CA ASP A 253 -1.72 -20.61 -1.00
C ASP A 253 -2.61 -20.72 -2.25
N VAL A 254 -3.91 -20.47 -2.04
CA VAL A 254 -4.95 -20.33 -3.07
C VAL A 254 -4.38 -19.53 -4.26
N LEU A 255 -4.52 -20.04 -5.48
CA LEU A 255 -4.08 -19.36 -6.70
C LEU A 255 -4.75 -17.98 -6.78
N ARG A 256 -4.05 -16.94 -6.34
CA ARG A 256 -4.45 -15.54 -6.47
C ARG A 256 -3.74 -14.95 -7.67
N GLU A 257 -4.45 -14.75 -8.75
CA GLU A 257 -3.90 -14.04 -9.89
C GLU A 257 -4.07 -12.53 -9.68
N ARG A 258 -2.95 -11.80 -9.80
CA ARG A 258 -2.96 -10.33 -9.80
C ARG A 258 -3.00 -9.86 -11.23
N ILE A 259 -4.05 -9.15 -11.59
CA ILE A 259 -4.19 -8.52 -12.91
C ILE A 259 -4.37 -7.02 -12.74
N ASN A 260 -4.13 -6.28 -13.82
CA ASN A 260 -4.33 -4.84 -13.84
C ASN A 260 -5.46 -4.51 -14.85
N ILE A 261 -6.49 -3.82 -14.39
CA ILE A 261 -7.55 -3.31 -15.26
C ILE A 261 -7.44 -1.78 -15.32
N ASP A 262 -6.88 -1.24 -16.42
CA ASP A 262 -6.72 0.20 -16.65
C ASP A 262 -6.09 0.96 -15.47
N GLY A 263 -4.99 0.44 -14.95
CA GLY A 263 -4.26 1.03 -13.82
C GLY A 263 -4.69 0.52 -12.44
N MET A 264 -5.81 -0.18 -12.34
CA MET A 264 -6.39 -0.68 -11.10
C MET A 264 -5.95 -2.14 -10.84
N PRO A 265 -5.28 -2.44 -9.71
CA PRO A 265 -4.97 -3.81 -9.34
C PRO A 265 -6.23 -4.60 -9.00
N LEU A 266 -6.34 -5.80 -9.56
CA LEU A 266 -7.42 -6.74 -9.27
C LEU A 266 -6.82 -8.06 -8.82
N HIS A 267 -7.25 -8.55 -7.65
CA HIS A 267 -6.86 -9.85 -7.12
C HIS A 267 -7.98 -10.83 -7.40
N ILE A 268 -7.76 -11.77 -8.32
CA ILE A 268 -8.75 -12.79 -8.67
C ILE A 268 -8.44 -14.06 -7.92
N VAL A 269 -9.46 -14.59 -7.23
CA VAL A 269 -9.44 -15.89 -6.57
C VAL A 269 -10.31 -16.84 -7.37
N ASP A 270 -9.69 -17.86 -7.99
CA ASP A 270 -10.43 -18.91 -8.71
C ASP A 270 -10.87 -20.02 -7.76
N THR A 271 -12.19 -20.16 -7.58
CA THR A 271 -12.75 -21.25 -6.77
C THR A 271 -12.76 -22.61 -7.47
N ALA A 272 -12.48 -22.70 -8.77
CA ALA A 272 -12.43 -23.98 -9.50
C ALA A 272 -11.20 -24.80 -9.10
N GLY A 273 -10.04 -24.16 -8.87
CA GLY A 273 -8.83 -24.82 -8.38
C GLY A 273 -8.94 -25.37 -6.96
N LEU A 274 -9.95 -24.95 -6.20
CA LEU A 274 -10.22 -25.43 -4.84
C LEU A 274 -11.03 -26.73 -4.80
N ARG A 275 -11.59 -27.20 -5.95
CA ARG A 275 -12.45 -28.38 -6.03
C ARG A 275 -11.79 -29.63 -6.63
N GLU A 276 -10.57 -29.57 -7.16
CA GLU A 276 -9.98 -30.65 -7.93
C GLU A 276 -9.24 -31.76 -7.13
N VAL A 277 -9.44 -31.85 -5.81
CA VAL A 277 -8.82 -32.94 -5.03
C VAL A 277 -9.93 -33.79 -4.41
N ALA A 278 -10.11 -34.99 -4.97
CA ALA A 278 -11.12 -35.96 -4.58
C ALA A 278 -10.88 -36.55 -3.16
N ASP A 279 -11.96 -36.93 -2.49
CA ASP A 279 -12.10 -37.67 -1.23
C ASP A 279 -11.47 -37.03 0.04
N VAL A 280 -12.26 -36.73 1.04
CA VAL A 280 -11.91 -36.14 2.36
C VAL A 280 -11.45 -34.67 2.31
N VAL A 281 -10.95 -34.15 1.18
CA VAL A 281 -10.49 -32.78 0.97
C VAL A 281 -11.61 -31.87 0.47
N GLU A 282 -12.75 -32.45 0.03
CA GLU A 282 -13.87 -31.66 -0.57
C GLU A 282 -14.53 -30.70 0.45
N ALA A 283 -14.71 -31.14 1.69
CA ALA A 283 -15.28 -30.29 2.75
C ALA A 283 -14.34 -29.14 3.13
N GLU A 284 -13.03 -29.38 3.16
CA GLU A 284 -12.02 -28.37 3.44
C GLU A 284 -11.89 -27.39 2.26
N GLY A 285 -11.98 -27.86 1.01
CA GLY A 285 -12.00 -27.01 -0.18
C GLY A 285 -13.22 -26.08 -0.22
N ILE A 286 -14.40 -26.57 0.14
CA ILE A 286 -15.64 -25.77 0.25
C ILE A 286 -15.51 -24.72 1.36
N ARG A 287 -14.95 -25.11 2.52
CA ARG A 287 -14.73 -24.20 3.64
C ARG A 287 -13.78 -23.06 3.24
N ARG A 288 -12.65 -23.36 2.62
CA ARG A 288 -11.69 -22.36 2.14
C ARG A 288 -12.28 -21.46 1.06
N ALA A 289 -13.02 -22.02 0.12
CA ALA A 289 -13.72 -21.21 -0.90
C ALA A 289 -14.69 -20.22 -0.25
N ARG A 290 -15.42 -20.64 0.78
CA ARG A 290 -16.36 -19.76 1.51
C ARG A 290 -15.62 -18.69 2.31
N GLU A 291 -14.50 -19.01 2.94
CA GLU A 291 -13.67 -18.03 3.65
C GLU A 291 -13.09 -16.97 2.69
N GLU A 292 -12.62 -17.37 1.51
CA GLU A 292 -12.16 -16.42 0.48
C GLU A 292 -13.31 -15.57 -0.06
N MET A 293 -14.50 -16.14 -0.28
CA MET A 293 -15.68 -15.37 -0.67
C MET A 293 -16.06 -14.32 0.38
N LEU A 294 -15.98 -14.64 1.68
CA LEU A 294 -16.28 -13.70 2.77
C LEU A 294 -15.27 -12.54 2.87
N ARG A 295 -14.06 -12.75 2.36
CA ARG A 295 -12.99 -11.72 2.33
C ARG A 295 -12.98 -10.91 1.04
N ALA A 296 -13.76 -11.33 0.04
CA ALA A 296 -13.81 -10.66 -1.25
C ALA A 296 -14.63 -9.37 -1.18
N ASP A 297 -14.20 -8.38 -1.97
CA ASP A 297 -14.97 -7.15 -2.18
C ASP A 297 -16.18 -7.38 -3.10
N ARG A 298 -16.10 -8.43 -3.95
CA ARG A 298 -17.19 -8.80 -4.86
C ARG A 298 -17.08 -10.25 -5.34
N ILE A 299 -18.24 -10.88 -5.56
CA ILE A 299 -18.35 -12.20 -6.20
C ILE A 299 -18.87 -12.01 -7.62
N LEU A 300 -18.14 -12.53 -8.62
CA LEU A 300 -18.58 -12.67 -9.98
C LEU A 300 -19.16 -14.08 -10.15
N TYR A 301 -20.47 -14.21 -10.21
CA TYR A 301 -21.11 -15.52 -10.37
C TYR A 301 -21.38 -15.80 -11.85
N MET A 302 -20.62 -16.77 -12.38
CA MET A 302 -20.67 -17.17 -13.80
C MET A 302 -21.83 -18.10 -14.09
N ILE A 303 -22.67 -17.71 -15.05
CA ILE A 303 -23.86 -18.44 -15.52
C ILE A 303 -23.65 -18.76 -17.01
N ASP A 304 -23.92 -19.98 -17.40
CA ASP A 304 -23.96 -20.37 -18.83
C ASP A 304 -25.30 -19.91 -19.41
N ALA A 305 -25.27 -18.90 -20.27
CA ALA A 305 -26.45 -18.32 -20.89
C ALA A 305 -27.20 -19.32 -21.78
N THR A 306 -26.53 -20.37 -22.33
CA THR A 306 -27.17 -21.41 -23.14
C THR A 306 -28.18 -22.26 -22.37
N ARG A 307 -28.14 -22.20 -21.03
CA ARG A 307 -29.07 -22.98 -20.18
C ARG A 307 -30.46 -22.35 -20.06
N GLY A 308 -30.64 -21.12 -20.50
CA GLY A 308 -31.93 -20.42 -20.46
C GLY A 308 -32.53 -20.32 -19.06
N LEU A 309 -31.69 -20.14 -18.01
CA LEU A 309 -32.14 -20.03 -16.62
C LEU A 309 -32.88 -18.72 -16.41
N ASP A 310 -34.06 -18.80 -15.78
CA ASP A 310 -34.79 -17.64 -15.29
C ASP A 310 -34.16 -17.08 -13.99
N ASP A 311 -34.58 -15.89 -13.61
CA ASP A 311 -34.06 -15.18 -12.45
C ASP A 311 -34.24 -15.97 -11.15
N GLU A 312 -35.33 -16.73 -11.00
CA GLU A 312 -35.59 -17.55 -9.80
C GLU A 312 -34.63 -18.74 -9.72
N ALA A 313 -34.25 -19.34 -10.85
CA ALA A 313 -33.27 -20.42 -10.89
C ALA A 313 -31.88 -19.91 -10.53
N VAL A 314 -31.48 -18.74 -11.06
CA VAL A 314 -30.20 -18.10 -10.72
C VAL A 314 -30.17 -17.68 -9.25
N ALA A 315 -31.25 -17.09 -8.73
CA ALA A 315 -31.33 -16.70 -7.33
C ALA A 315 -31.22 -17.91 -6.39
N ARG A 316 -31.84 -19.05 -6.75
CA ARG A 316 -31.69 -20.31 -5.99
C ARG A 316 -30.26 -20.84 -6.02
N GLU A 317 -29.57 -20.79 -7.16
CA GLU A 317 -28.17 -21.21 -7.28
C GLU A 317 -27.24 -20.32 -6.44
N THR A 318 -27.52 -19.02 -6.34
CA THR A 318 -26.70 -18.06 -5.60
C THR A 318 -27.08 -17.94 -4.11
N SER A 319 -28.18 -18.56 -3.66
CA SER A 319 -28.65 -18.48 -2.26
C SER A 319 -27.67 -19.03 -1.21
N SER A 320 -26.73 -19.88 -1.62
CA SER A 320 -25.68 -20.44 -0.76
C SER A 320 -24.46 -19.55 -0.60
N LEU A 321 -24.37 -18.46 -1.38
CA LEU A 321 -23.27 -17.49 -1.31
C LEU A 321 -23.45 -16.56 -0.10
N PRO A 322 -22.33 -15.99 0.44
CA PRO A 322 -22.41 -15.02 1.52
C PRO A 322 -23.26 -13.81 1.14
N SER A 323 -24.26 -13.48 1.95
CA SER A 323 -25.16 -12.35 1.73
C SER A 323 -24.51 -10.99 1.97
N GLU A 324 -23.40 -10.97 2.74
CA GLU A 324 -22.67 -9.77 3.09
C GLU A 324 -21.79 -9.25 1.93
N VAL A 325 -21.49 -10.10 0.94
CA VAL A 325 -20.60 -9.76 -0.18
C VAL A 325 -21.42 -9.44 -1.42
N PRO A 326 -21.24 -8.27 -2.04
CA PRO A 326 -21.95 -7.91 -3.27
C PRO A 326 -21.68 -8.91 -4.40
N ILE A 327 -22.73 -9.29 -5.12
CA ILE A 327 -22.65 -10.25 -6.22
C ILE A 327 -22.92 -9.53 -7.54
N THR A 328 -22.21 -9.89 -8.60
CA THR A 328 -22.53 -9.57 -10.00
C THR A 328 -22.78 -10.87 -10.76
N TRP A 329 -23.89 -10.98 -11.43
CA TRP A 329 -24.21 -12.13 -12.30
C TRP A 329 -23.58 -11.92 -13.66
N ILE A 330 -22.81 -12.92 -14.12
CA ILE A 330 -22.13 -12.91 -15.43
C ILE A 330 -22.77 -13.98 -16.32
N PHE A 331 -23.60 -13.55 -17.26
CA PHE A 331 -24.18 -14.44 -18.28
C PHE A 331 -23.16 -14.60 -19.41
N ASN A 332 -22.45 -15.73 -19.40
CA ASN A 332 -21.38 -16.04 -20.37
C ASN A 332 -21.90 -16.90 -21.52
N LYS A 333 -21.14 -16.95 -22.62
CA LYS A 333 -21.42 -17.69 -23.84
C LYS A 333 -22.58 -17.10 -24.67
N ILE A 334 -22.74 -15.79 -24.66
CA ILE A 334 -23.78 -15.10 -25.45
C ILE A 334 -23.62 -15.35 -26.96
N ASP A 335 -22.39 -15.59 -27.41
CA ASP A 335 -22.06 -15.97 -28.80
C ASP A 335 -22.77 -17.24 -29.26
N LEU A 336 -23.14 -18.15 -28.35
CA LEU A 336 -23.86 -19.40 -28.65
C LEU A 336 -25.37 -19.25 -28.60
N CYS A 337 -25.89 -18.16 -28.03
CA CYS A 337 -27.34 -17.93 -27.87
C CYS A 337 -27.86 -16.82 -28.78
N GLY A 338 -26.99 -16.13 -29.53
CA GLY A 338 -27.39 -14.97 -30.36
C GLY A 338 -27.78 -13.75 -29.52
N GLU A 339 -27.44 -13.71 -28.24
CA GLU A 339 -27.64 -12.58 -27.34
C GLU A 339 -26.57 -11.50 -27.61
N ARG A 340 -26.89 -10.24 -27.28
CA ARG A 340 -25.93 -9.12 -27.40
C ARG A 340 -25.31 -8.82 -26.04
N ALA A 341 -24.04 -8.38 -26.07
CA ALA A 341 -23.39 -7.87 -24.90
C ALA A 341 -24.12 -6.66 -24.34
N ARG A 342 -24.39 -6.66 -23.04
CA ARG A 342 -25.04 -5.56 -22.32
C ARG A 342 -24.74 -5.61 -20.83
N PHE A 343 -24.93 -4.47 -20.18
CA PHE A 343 -24.92 -4.32 -18.73
C PHE A 343 -26.31 -3.90 -18.26
N GLU A 344 -26.80 -4.55 -17.23
CA GLU A 344 -28.10 -4.23 -16.59
C GLU A 344 -27.84 -3.87 -15.12
N PRO A 345 -28.11 -2.62 -14.70
CA PRO A 345 -27.90 -2.16 -13.31
C PRO A 345 -29.03 -2.62 -12.39
N THR A 346 -29.30 -3.91 -12.37
CA THR A 346 -30.30 -4.55 -11.49
C THR A 346 -29.72 -4.86 -10.10
N ALA A 347 -30.50 -5.45 -9.23
CA ALA A 347 -30.06 -5.94 -7.95
C ALA A 347 -30.28 -7.47 -7.87
N PRO A 348 -29.23 -8.30 -8.05
CA PRO A 348 -27.83 -7.95 -8.35
C PRO A 348 -27.60 -7.46 -9.79
N PRO A 349 -26.51 -6.70 -10.06
CA PRO A 349 -26.12 -6.27 -11.40
C PRO A 349 -25.81 -7.44 -12.32
N ARG A 350 -26.09 -7.28 -13.63
CA ARG A 350 -25.91 -8.33 -14.65
C ARG A 350 -25.03 -7.87 -15.79
N VAL A 351 -24.11 -8.72 -16.19
CA VAL A 351 -23.26 -8.50 -17.36
C VAL A 351 -23.42 -9.67 -18.31
N TYR A 352 -23.77 -9.39 -19.57
CA TYR A 352 -23.87 -10.37 -20.63
C TYR A 352 -22.63 -10.28 -21.50
N LEU A 353 -21.86 -11.36 -21.58
CA LEU A 353 -20.57 -11.39 -22.30
C LEU A 353 -20.24 -12.76 -22.89
N SER A 354 -19.26 -12.79 -23.80
CA SER A 354 -18.58 -14.00 -24.23
C SER A 354 -17.09 -13.93 -23.82
N ALA A 355 -16.69 -14.74 -22.86
CA ALA A 355 -15.29 -14.88 -22.48
C ALA A 355 -14.44 -15.47 -23.62
N ALA A 356 -15.04 -16.24 -24.54
CA ALA A 356 -14.36 -16.84 -25.69
C ALA A 356 -14.02 -15.79 -26.75
N THR A 357 -14.99 -14.97 -27.16
CA THR A 357 -14.78 -13.94 -28.20
C THR A 357 -14.22 -12.63 -27.64
N GLY A 358 -14.48 -12.33 -26.37
CA GLY A 358 -14.16 -11.05 -25.71
C GLY A 358 -15.29 -10.04 -25.75
N GLU A 359 -16.40 -10.34 -26.41
CA GLU A 359 -17.56 -9.45 -26.50
C GLU A 359 -18.16 -9.19 -25.11
N GLY A 360 -18.36 -7.92 -24.73
CA GLY A 360 -18.93 -7.50 -23.45
C GLY A 360 -17.96 -7.52 -22.27
N VAL A 361 -16.70 -7.94 -22.43
CA VAL A 361 -15.70 -7.92 -21.35
C VAL A 361 -15.38 -6.49 -20.91
N ASP A 362 -15.43 -5.53 -21.84
CA ASP A 362 -15.23 -4.11 -21.52
C ASP A 362 -16.34 -3.56 -20.61
N LEU A 363 -17.58 -4.06 -20.73
CA LEU A 363 -18.68 -3.70 -19.83
C LEU A 363 -18.42 -4.20 -18.40
N LEU A 364 -17.89 -5.42 -18.26
CA LEU A 364 -17.47 -5.95 -16.95
C LEU A 364 -16.35 -5.12 -16.36
N ARG A 365 -15.34 -4.74 -17.15
CA ARG A 365 -14.22 -3.88 -16.70
C ARG A 365 -14.73 -2.52 -16.20
N ALA A 366 -15.61 -1.87 -16.97
CA ALA A 366 -16.23 -0.60 -16.58
C ALA A 366 -17.03 -0.74 -15.27
N HIS A 367 -17.82 -1.80 -15.14
CA HIS A 367 -18.59 -2.09 -13.94
C HIS A 367 -17.70 -2.33 -12.70
N LEU A 368 -16.60 -3.07 -12.83
CA LEU A 368 -15.66 -3.30 -11.74
C LEU A 368 -14.99 -2.00 -11.28
N LYS A 369 -14.61 -1.12 -12.20
CA LYS A 369 -14.09 0.22 -11.87
C LYS A 369 -15.10 1.07 -11.12
N GLU A 370 -16.36 1.07 -11.55
CA GLU A 370 -17.45 1.79 -10.89
C GLU A 370 -17.67 1.26 -9.47
N CYS A 371 -17.69 -0.08 -9.29
CA CYS A 371 -17.85 -0.72 -7.98
C CYS A 371 -16.77 -0.31 -6.98
N MET A 372 -15.55 -0.06 -7.43
CA MET A 372 -14.47 0.43 -6.59
C MET A 372 -14.54 1.94 -6.32
N GLY A 373 -15.38 2.68 -7.05
CA GLY A 373 -15.39 4.13 -6.98
C GLY A 373 -14.10 4.75 -7.54
N PHE A 374 -13.40 4.06 -8.46
CA PHE A 374 -12.19 4.57 -9.09
C PHE A 374 -12.55 5.64 -10.13
N LEU A 375 -12.23 6.88 -9.83
CA LEU A 375 -12.62 8.04 -10.65
C LEU A 375 -11.73 8.25 -11.88
N GLY A 376 -10.65 7.46 -12.04
CA GLY A 376 -9.77 7.53 -13.20
C GLY A 376 -8.95 8.84 -13.34
N SER A 377 -9.02 9.73 -12.37
CA SER A 377 -8.28 11.00 -12.37
C SER A 377 -6.85 10.75 -11.83
N GLU A 378 -5.84 10.91 -12.67
CA GLU A 378 -4.43 10.73 -12.27
C GLU A 378 -3.87 11.91 -11.45
N ALA A 379 -4.53 13.08 -11.47
CA ALA A 379 -4.01 14.30 -10.85
C ALA A 379 -4.22 14.30 -9.33
N GLY A 380 -3.13 14.36 -8.57
CA GLY A 380 -3.15 14.57 -7.12
C GLY A 380 -3.44 13.32 -6.28
N ILE A 381 -3.48 12.11 -6.87
CA ILE A 381 -3.62 10.85 -6.12
C ILE A 381 -2.24 10.49 -5.54
N PHE A 382 -2.17 10.25 -4.24
CA PHE A 382 -0.99 9.77 -3.52
C PHE A 382 -1.30 8.45 -2.83
N SER A 383 -0.30 7.58 -2.60
CA SER A 383 -0.51 6.33 -1.86
C SER A 383 -0.94 6.63 -0.43
N ALA A 384 -1.96 5.92 0.03
CA ALA A 384 -2.42 6.01 1.42
C ALA A 384 -2.76 4.62 1.95
N ARG A 385 -2.63 4.45 3.26
CA ARG A 385 -2.93 3.21 3.98
C ARG A 385 -4.17 3.38 4.84
N ARG A 386 -4.77 2.27 5.25
CA ARG A 386 -5.98 2.27 6.09
C ARG A 386 -5.82 3.13 7.36
N ARG A 387 -4.63 3.09 8.01
CA ARG A 387 -4.35 3.94 9.17
C ARG A 387 -4.46 5.43 8.85
N HIS A 388 -4.04 5.85 7.62
CA HIS A 388 -4.16 7.25 7.18
C HIS A 388 -5.62 7.64 7.00
N LEU A 389 -6.43 6.76 6.37
CA LEU A 389 -7.87 6.98 6.21
C LEU A 389 -8.58 7.08 7.56
N ASP A 390 -8.23 6.22 8.51
CA ASP A 390 -8.78 6.23 9.87
C ASP A 390 -8.41 7.53 10.61
N ALA A 391 -7.16 7.97 10.50
CA ALA A 391 -6.69 9.21 11.10
C ALA A 391 -7.37 10.45 10.49
N LEU A 392 -7.45 10.54 9.15
CA LEU A 392 -8.15 11.62 8.46
C LEU A 392 -9.64 11.65 8.77
N THR A 393 -10.29 10.48 8.87
CA THR A 393 -11.72 10.38 9.23
C THR A 393 -11.98 10.86 10.66
N ARG A 394 -11.08 10.51 11.60
CA ARG A 394 -11.15 11.03 12.97
C ARG A 394 -10.94 12.53 13.01
N ALA A 395 -9.94 13.04 12.28
CA ALA A 395 -9.69 14.48 12.18
C ALA A 395 -10.90 15.22 11.59
N GLU A 396 -11.47 14.74 10.49
CA GLU A 396 -12.68 15.32 9.88
C GLU A 396 -13.84 15.39 10.87
N ARG A 397 -14.07 14.32 11.63
CA ARG A 397 -15.12 14.27 12.65
C ARG A 397 -14.89 15.35 13.71
N HIS A 398 -13.68 15.44 14.28
CA HIS A 398 -13.36 16.43 15.30
C HIS A 398 -13.47 17.88 14.78
N ILE A 399 -13.05 18.15 13.54
CA ILE A 399 -13.24 19.48 12.93
C ILE A 399 -14.73 19.81 12.75
N ARG A 400 -15.58 18.83 12.39
CA ARG A 400 -17.04 18.99 12.31
C ARG A 400 -17.66 19.23 13.68
N GLU A 401 -17.23 18.50 14.71
CA GLU A 401 -17.68 18.70 16.09
C GLU A 401 -17.24 20.08 16.59
N ALA A 402 -16.02 20.55 16.29
CA ALA A 402 -15.57 21.92 16.58
C ALA A 402 -16.48 22.98 15.91
N LYS A 403 -16.86 22.76 14.63
CA LYS A 403 -17.82 23.63 13.94
C LYS A 403 -19.19 23.66 14.65
N GLN A 404 -19.67 22.53 15.12
CA GLN A 404 -20.95 22.44 15.83
C GLN A 404 -20.90 23.19 17.17
N GLN A 405 -19.77 23.05 17.94
CA GLN A 405 -19.59 23.80 19.19
C GLN A 405 -19.63 25.32 18.95
N LEU A 406 -19.04 25.80 17.83
CA LEU A 406 -19.08 27.20 17.46
C LEU A 406 -20.50 27.67 17.17
N VAL A 407 -21.23 26.95 16.30
CA VAL A 407 -22.52 27.41 15.75
C VAL A 407 -23.65 27.26 16.76
N GLU A 408 -23.72 26.13 17.48
CA GLU A 408 -24.88 25.79 18.33
C GLU A 408 -24.67 26.17 19.78
N ARG A 409 -23.45 26.07 20.31
CA ARG A 409 -23.20 26.16 21.77
C ARG A 409 -22.33 27.34 22.17
N ARG A 410 -21.61 27.96 21.23
CA ARG A 410 -20.61 29.02 21.49
C ARG A 410 -19.64 28.63 22.62
N ALA A 411 -19.24 27.34 22.67
CA ALA A 411 -18.41 26.78 23.71
C ALA A 411 -16.94 26.73 23.23
N GLY A 412 -16.20 27.81 23.45
CA GLY A 412 -14.81 27.94 22.97
C GLY A 412 -13.89 26.85 23.50
N GLU A 413 -13.96 26.51 24.80
CA GLU A 413 -13.13 25.48 25.41
C GLU A 413 -13.34 24.09 24.77
N LEU A 414 -14.61 23.70 24.51
CA LEU A 414 -14.92 22.44 23.86
C LEU A 414 -14.44 22.43 22.40
N MET A 415 -14.56 23.57 21.73
CA MET A 415 -14.06 23.74 20.38
C MET A 415 -12.54 23.60 20.30
N ALA A 416 -11.78 24.22 21.23
CA ALA A 416 -10.33 24.09 21.31
C ALA A 416 -9.89 22.65 21.54
N GLU A 417 -10.61 21.91 22.42
CA GLU A 417 -10.35 20.50 22.67
C GLU A 417 -10.60 19.63 21.42
N GLU A 418 -11.70 19.86 20.68
CA GLU A 418 -11.96 19.12 19.45
C GLU A 418 -10.87 19.39 18.38
N LEU A 419 -10.44 20.65 18.22
CA LEU A 419 -9.33 20.99 17.32
C LEU A 419 -7.99 20.34 17.77
N ARG A 420 -7.75 20.22 19.07
CA ARG A 420 -6.59 19.52 19.61
C ARG A 420 -6.62 18.02 19.27
N GLN A 421 -7.78 17.38 19.37
CA GLN A 421 -7.98 15.98 18.98
C GLN A 421 -7.79 15.78 17.47
N ALA A 422 -8.29 16.72 16.65
CA ALA A 422 -8.06 16.70 15.21
C ALA A 422 -6.55 16.76 14.88
N GLN A 423 -5.82 17.68 15.49
CA GLN A 423 -4.37 17.80 15.34
C GLN A 423 -3.64 16.51 15.72
N GLN A 424 -4.00 15.90 16.86
CA GLN A 424 -3.39 14.64 17.28
C GLN A 424 -3.60 13.51 16.27
N ALA A 425 -4.81 13.39 15.73
CA ALA A 425 -5.10 12.41 14.69
C ALA A 425 -4.26 12.63 13.42
N LEU A 426 -4.06 13.89 13.00
CA LEU A 426 -3.25 14.21 11.83
C LEU A 426 -1.76 13.91 12.06
N ASN A 427 -1.22 14.21 13.25
CA ASN A 427 0.18 13.98 13.60
C ASN A 427 0.56 12.49 13.62
N GLU A 428 -0.42 11.58 13.83
CA GLU A 428 -0.19 10.13 13.70
C GLU A 428 0.19 9.73 12.27
N ILE A 429 -0.22 10.49 11.24
CA ILE A 429 0.05 10.18 9.83
C ILE A 429 1.54 10.35 9.53
N THR A 430 2.13 11.47 9.92
CA THR A 430 3.53 11.83 9.67
C THR A 430 4.49 11.26 10.70
N GLY A 431 3.96 10.83 11.86
CA GLY A 431 4.75 10.18 12.91
C GLY A 431 5.31 11.12 13.96
N GLU A 432 4.83 12.37 14.05
CA GLU A 432 5.30 13.34 15.05
C GLU A 432 5.03 12.89 16.50
N PHE A 433 3.96 12.08 16.71
CA PHE A 433 3.61 11.50 18.00
C PHE A 433 3.16 10.05 17.81
N THR A 434 4.11 9.12 17.72
CA THR A 434 3.81 7.69 17.59
C THR A 434 4.45 6.89 18.72
N SER A 435 3.73 5.85 19.20
CA SER A 435 4.29 4.90 20.15
C SER A 435 5.30 3.98 19.46
N ASP A 436 6.34 3.54 20.18
CA ASP A 436 7.33 2.58 19.70
C ASP A 436 6.70 1.28 19.19
N ASP A 437 5.60 0.83 19.82
CA ASP A 437 4.86 -0.37 19.40
C ASP A 437 4.24 -0.21 17.99
N LEU A 438 3.73 0.98 17.66
CA LEU A 438 3.18 1.25 16.34
C LEU A 438 4.28 1.31 15.29
N LEU A 439 5.38 1.99 15.58
CA LEU A 439 6.56 2.04 14.70
C LEU A 439 7.09 0.62 14.45
N GLY A 440 7.23 -0.18 15.51
CA GLY A 440 7.64 -1.58 15.40
C GLY A 440 6.77 -2.40 14.45
N LYS A 441 5.45 -2.29 14.54
CA LYS A 441 4.50 -3.00 13.66
C LYS A 441 4.58 -2.53 12.20
N ILE A 442 4.72 -1.22 11.96
CA ILE A 442 4.82 -0.66 10.61
C ILE A 442 6.09 -1.18 9.93
N PHE A 443 7.25 -1.05 10.57
CA PHE A 443 8.53 -1.44 9.98
C PHE A 443 8.72 -2.96 9.90
N ALA A 444 8.13 -3.76 10.79
CA ALA A 444 8.15 -5.22 10.70
C ALA A 444 7.48 -5.77 9.42
N SER A 445 6.60 -4.99 8.78
CA SER A 445 5.98 -5.36 7.51
C SER A 445 6.87 -5.08 6.28
N PHE A 446 8.03 -4.46 6.44
CA PHE A 446 8.92 -4.11 5.35
C PHE A 446 9.89 -5.26 5.03
N CYS A 447 10.47 -5.21 3.82
CA CYS A 447 11.50 -6.16 3.44
C CYS A 447 12.82 -5.92 4.22
N ILE A 448 13.59 -7.00 4.48
CA ILE A 448 14.94 -6.90 5.01
C ILE A 448 15.83 -6.20 3.96
N GLY A 449 16.67 -5.26 4.40
CA GLY A 449 17.55 -4.49 3.51
C GLY A 449 17.00 -3.12 3.10
N LYS A 450 15.84 -2.75 3.65
CA LYS A 450 15.18 -1.46 3.39
C LYS A 450 14.87 -0.71 4.67
#